data_6597075bda636355a32ec1d9467622da
#
_entry.id   6597075bda636355a32ec1d9467622da
#
_cell.length_a   1.000
_cell.length_b   1.000
_cell.length_c   1.000
_cell.angle_alpha   90.00
_cell.angle_beta   90.00
_cell.angle_gamma   90.00
#
_symmetry.space_group_name_H-M   'P 1'
#
loop_
_entity.id
_entity.type
_entity.pdbx_description
1 polymer ?
#
loop_
_entity_poly.entity_id
_entity_poly.type
_entity_poly.pdbx_seq_one_letter_code
_entity_poly.pdbx_strand_id
1 'polypeptide(L)'
;MASSPTDIPLLPEFRDNPFINRLPPQLSQQKAWQFLSDPPEFSPAERSYPIHLRMNCLYRLRRFFEPLEHHLRLESAFSALLRQGYVSRNPLQTDYIRRLQDGHERILARDLTAGRHYVGGTAEGFALIGASGAGKSTAINRILSYYPQVITHDEPFSLQQVVWLKLDCPHQGSPKQLCMHFFQELDLALGTRTFAQFGKTRNPVDLMMAQMAQLANRHALGVLIIDEIQHLTLAKGVGRDALLNFLVTLINTIGIPVITIGTMGALSLFQDDFRQARRANGLGCAVWERLQPGSSWDHFVDVLWKYQWTRQETPLTDEIRHVLYEESQGVIDVLIKLFMLAQLQVMEQSAFRNTPEVLDARLFRETAARHLKIIEPMMRALKTNNQREISRYDDLRPLDSHVWQAFQNAMPQSEAFLPPAPDMEVDWEKKQESDDVDPLICALVQVGLAPDLATLMAAKVRALHPDASVLELIGYVSALLQEPTQAAPKKGNRPARKKAPRKPAVSRISDIAREGQEAGRSGEESLIAAGLVRRPHFGDAALC
;
A
#
# COMPACT_ATOMS: atom_id res chain seq x y z
N MET A 1 16.75 42.47 -3.63
CA MET A 1 16.71 41.22 -4.41
C MET A 1 16.57 40.08 -3.42
N ALA A 2 15.36 39.59 -3.23
CA ALA A 2 15.10 38.46 -2.34
C ALA A 2 15.51 37.18 -3.09
N SER A 3 16.48 36.44 -2.53
CA SER A 3 16.93 35.14 -3.04
C SER A 3 15.75 34.19 -3.02
N SER A 4 15.50 33.53 -4.16
CA SER A 4 14.51 32.47 -4.32
C SER A 4 14.76 31.38 -3.27
N PRO A 5 13.70 30.74 -2.70
CA PRO A 5 13.83 29.79 -1.59
C PRO A 5 14.37 28.40 -2.00
N THR A 6 15.06 28.28 -3.13
CA THR A 6 15.46 26.99 -3.75
C THR A 6 16.96 26.68 -3.74
N ASP A 7 17.81 27.53 -3.21
CA ASP A 7 19.24 27.25 -3.17
C ASP A 7 19.69 26.65 -1.81
N ILE A 8 19.25 25.43 -1.53
CA ILE A 8 19.97 24.59 -0.56
C ILE A 8 21.24 24.11 -1.26
N PRO A 9 22.46 24.48 -0.80
CA PRO A 9 23.69 24.07 -1.45
C PRO A 9 23.81 22.55 -1.41
N LEU A 10 23.92 21.93 -2.59
CA LEU A 10 24.22 20.51 -2.69
C LEU A 10 25.65 20.26 -2.24
N LEU A 11 25.86 19.20 -1.48
CA LEU A 11 27.20 18.74 -1.10
C LEU A 11 28.01 18.43 -2.36
N PRO A 12 29.34 18.65 -2.35
CA PRO A 12 30.17 18.42 -3.53
C PRO A 12 30.02 17.04 -4.15
N GLU A 13 29.90 15.99 -3.32
CA GLU A 13 29.73 14.61 -3.74
C GLU A 13 28.37 14.31 -4.41
N PHE A 14 27.40 15.22 -4.29
CA PHE A 14 26.07 15.07 -4.87
C PHE A 14 25.89 15.83 -6.19
N ARG A 15 26.72 16.86 -6.45
CA ARG A 15 26.50 17.86 -7.50
C ARG A 15 26.37 17.27 -8.92
N ASP A 16 27.19 16.29 -9.25
CA ASP A 16 27.30 15.76 -10.62
C ASP A 16 26.67 14.39 -10.77
N ASN A 17 25.73 14.03 -9.89
CA ASN A 17 25.03 12.77 -9.97
C ASN A 17 23.56 12.97 -10.36
N PRO A 18 23.15 12.63 -11.61
CA PRO A 18 21.78 12.82 -12.06
C PRO A 18 20.74 12.09 -11.21
N PHE A 19 21.08 10.93 -10.62
CA PHE A 19 20.17 10.19 -9.75
C PHE A 19 19.90 10.93 -8.44
N ILE A 20 20.84 11.74 -7.95
CA ILE A 20 20.66 12.53 -6.74
C ILE A 20 20.00 13.87 -7.05
N ASN A 21 20.40 14.52 -8.17
CA ASN A 21 19.96 15.87 -8.52
C ASN A 21 18.45 15.94 -8.82
N ARG A 22 17.84 14.84 -9.25
CA ARG A 22 16.40 14.75 -9.50
C ARG A 22 15.57 14.30 -8.28
N LEU A 23 16.22 13.97 -7.17
CA LEU A 23 15.51 13.71 -5.91
C LEU A 23 14.94 15.01 -5.33
N PRO A 24 13.82 14.94 -4.59
CA PRO A 24 13.34 16.06 -3.80
C PRO A 24 14.45 16.59 -2.87
N PRO A 25 14.44 17.89 -2.53
CA PRO A 25 15.45 18.47 -1.65
C PRO A 25 15.42 17.83 -0.26
N GLN A 26 16.56 17.87 0.45
CA GLN A 26 16.59 17.43 1.85
C GLN A 26 15.72 18.36 2.71
N LEU A 27 14.93 17.77 3.59
CA LEU A 27 14.07 18.51 4.49
C LEU A 27 14.85 19.00 5.73
N SER A 28 14.60 20.25 6.15
CA SER A 28 14.95 20.65 7.51
C SER A 28 14.01 19.96 8.51
N GLN A 29 14.41 19.87 9.78
CA GLN A 29 13.57 19.24 10.81
C GLN A 29 12.15 19.82 10.85
N GLN A 30 12.01 21.15 10.74
CA GLN A 30 10.72 21.83 10.72
C GLN A 30 9.88 21.44 9.50
N LYS A 31 10.48 21.41 8.30
CA LYS A 31 9.80 20.99 7.07
C LYS A 31 9.44 19.51 7.10
N ALA A 32 10.31 18.66 7.66
CA ALA A 32 10.04 17.25 7.85
C ALA A 32 8.85 17.03 8.78
N TRP A 33 8.80 17.76 9.90
CA TRP A 33 7.66 17.71 10.80
C TRP A 33 6.35 18.13 10.11
N GLN A 34 6.36 19.26 9.39
CA GLN A 34 5.19 19.74 8.65
C GLN A 34 4.71 18.75 7.57
N PHE A 35 5.65 18.13 6.85
CA PHE A 35 5.32 17.15 5.81
C PHE A 35 4.77 15.85 6.39
N LEU A 36 5.38 15.35 7.46
CA LEU A 36 4.98 14.08 8.08
C LEU A 36 3.67 14.20 8.85
N SER A 37 3.36 15.38 9.41
CA SER A 37 2.12 15.60 10.16
C SER A 37 0.90 15.39 9.28
N ASP A 38 -0.08 14.63 9.80
CA ASP A 38 -1.39 14.41 9.14
C ASP A 38 -2.51 14.55 10.17
N PRO A 39 -2.79 15.78 10.57
CA PRO A 39 -3.91 16.04 11.46
C PRO A 39 -5.21 15.73 10.72
N PRO A 40 -6.17 15.03 11.33
CA PRO A 40 -7.46 14.82 10.72
C PRO A 40 -8.20 16.16 10.57
N GLU A 41 -8.97 16.29 9.50
CA GLU A 41 -9.89 17.42 9.35
C GLU A 41 -10.87 17.41 10.54
N PHE A 42 -10.95 18.53 11.23
CA PHE A 42 -11.79 18.70 12.40
C PHE A 42 -12.33 20.12 12.49
N SER A 43 -13.64 20.23 12.72
CA SER A 43 -14.31 21.49 13.04
C SER A 43 -15.16 21.31 14.30
N PRO A 44 -15.09 22.21 15.28
CA PRO A 44 -15.98 22.19 16.44
C PRO A 44 -17.48 22.17 16.09
N ALA A 45 -17.87 22.71 14.93
CA ALA A 45 -19.23 22.66 14.44
C ALA A 45 -19.73 21.23 14.17
N GLU A 46 -18.83 20.28 13.87
CA GLU A 46 -19.18 18.88 13.63
C GLU A 46 -19.74 18.17 14.87
N ARG A 47 -19.47 18.71 16.07
CA ARG A 47 -20.04 18.21 17.33
C ARG A 47 -21.56 18.31 17.37
N SER A 48 -22.15 19.24 16.59
CA SER A 48 -23.61 19.40 16.48
C SER A 48 -24.27 18.45 15.50
N TYR A 49 -23.49 17.72 14.70
CA TYR A 49 -24.00 16.80 13.68
C TYR A 49 -24.79 15.64 14.31
N PRO A 50 -25.73 15.04 13.56
CA PRO A 50 -26.35 13.77 13.94
C PRO A 50 -25.31 12.70 14.26
N ILE A 51 -25.67 11.77 15.17
CA ILE A 51 -24.75 10.77 15.70
C ILE A 51 -24.05 9.95 14.61
N HIS A 52 -24.78 9.53 13.58
CA HIS A 52 -24.21 8.72 12.48
C HIS A 52 -23.12 9.47 11.69
N LEU A 53 -23.23 10.79 11.53
CA LEU A 53 -22.18 11.60 10.89
C LEU A 53 -20.97 11.76 11.81
N ARG A 54 -21.19 11.99 13.11
CA ARG A 54 -20.09 12.09 14.08
C ARG A 54 -19.32 10.78 14.21
N MET A 55 -20.01 9.63 14.18
CA MET A 55 -19.37 8.32 14.11
C MET A 55 -18.47 8.17 12.87
N ASN A 56 -18.93 8.67 11.71
CA ASN A 56 -18.10 8.67 10.52
C ASN A 56 -16.87 9.58 10.66
N CYS A 57 -16.99 10.72 11.35
CA CYS A 57 -15.85 11.58 11.62
C CYS A 57 -14.76 10.88 12.45
N LEU A 58 -15.12 9.97 13.37
CA LEU A 58 -14.13 9.21 14.16
C LEU A 58 -13.18 8.38 13.30
N TYR A 59 -13.59 7.93 12.10
CA TYR A 59 -12.70 7.20 11.20
C TYR A 59 -11.51 8.01 10.72
N ARG A 60 -11.58 9.35 10.74
CA ARG A 60 -10.47 10.23 10.38
C ARG A 60 -9.26 10.03 11.30
N LEU A 61 -9.48 9.62 12.57
CA LEU A 61 -8.42 9.31 13.52
C LEU A 61 -7.54 8.12 13.08
N ARG A 62 -8.02 7.25 12.20
CA ARG A 62 -7.20 6.17 11.63
C ARG A 62 -6.04 6.68 10.77
N ARG A 63 -6.15 7.91 10.28
CA ARG A 63 -5.11 8.58 9.49
C ARG A 63 -4.29 9.55 10.32
N PHE A 64 -4.68 9.76 11.58
CA PHE A 64 -3.97 10.66 12.49
C PHE A 64 -2.51 10.27 12.61
N PHE A 65 -1.64 11.21 12.30
CA PHE A 65 -0.21 11.04 12.44
C PHE A 65 0.42 12.32 12.98
N GLU A 66 0.90 12.25 14.21
CA GLU A 66 1.67 13.30 14.86
C GLU A 66 3.14 12.89 14.87
N PRO A 67 4.03 13.62 14.18
CA PRO A 67 5.45 13.29 14.15
C PRO A 67 6.09 13.48 15.53
N LEU A 68 6.91 12.51 15.91
CA LEU A 68 7.74 12.53 17.10
C LEU A 68 9.22 12.56 16.69
N GLU A 69 10.12 12.84 17.63
CA GLU A 69 11.55 12.98 17.37
C GLU A 69 12.15 11.79 16.58
N HIS A 70 11.75 10.56 16.93
CA HIS A 70 12.25 9.37 16.24
C HIS A 70 11.77 9.26 14.78
N HIS A 71 10.60 9.85 14.42
CA HIS A 71 10.14 9.95 13.04
C HIS A 71 11.00 10.90 12.22
N LEU A 72 11.39 12.05 12.81
CA LEU A 72 12.27 13.03 12.16
C LEU A 72 13.68 12.47 11.97
N ARG A 73 14.18 11.72 12.95
CA ARG A 73 15.46 11.00 12.84
C ARG A 73 15.41 9.95 11.73
N LEU A 74 14.29 9.22 11.62
CA LEU A 74 14.11 8.21 10.55
C LEU A 74 14.10 8.87 9.16
N GLU A 75 13.40 10.01 9.01
CA GLU A 75 13.40 10.76 7.73
C GLU A 75 14.81 11.18 7.35
N SER A 76 15.54 11.79 8.27
CA SER A 76 16.91 12.22 8.05
C SER A 76 17.84 11.06 7.69
N ALA A 77 17.71 9.92 8.39
CA ALA A 77 18.46 8.71 8.09
C ALA A 77 18.12 8.14 6.72
N PHE A 78 16.83 8.10 6.36
CA PHE A 78 16.36 7.66 5.04
C PHE A 78 16.92 8.55 3.93
N SER A 79 16.83 9.86 4.09
CA SER A 79 17.34 10.85 3.15
C SER A 79 18.85 10.68 2.90
N ALA A 80 19.61 10.50 3.97
CA ALA A 80 21.05 10.27 3.90
C ALA A 80 21.37 8.94 3.21
N LEU A 81 20.73 7.85 3.64
CA LEU A 81 20.92 6.50 3.12
C LEU A 81 20.63 6.40 1.62
N LEU A 82 19.53 7.01 1.16
CA LEU A 82 19.15 7.05 -0.25
C LEU A 82 20.22 7.75 -1.09
N ARG A 83 20.69 8.94 -0.67
CA ARG A 83 21.68 9.73 -1.40
C ARG A 83 23.06 9.09 -1.37
N GLN A 84 23.51 8.63 -0.21
CA GLN A 84 24.78 7.93 -0.07
C GLN A 84 24.83 6.66 -0.92
N GLY A 85 23.72 5.93 -1.02
CA GLY A 85 23.60 4.79 -1.92
C GLY A 85 23.81 5.12 -3.39
N TYR A 86 23.54 6.36 -3.81
CA TYR A 86 23.80 6.79 -5.19
C TYR A 86 25.18 7.38 -5.42
N VAL A 87 25.91 7.84 -4.41
CA VAL A 87 27.24 8.45 -4.58
C VAL A 87 28.17 7.57 -5.41
N SER A 88 28.25 6.28 -5.08
CA SER A 88 29.08 5.32 -5.80
C SER A 88 28.44 4.79 -7.11
N ARG A 89 27.22 5.19 -7.44
CA ARG A 89 26.45 4.73 -8.60
C ARG A 89 26.12 5.88 -9.56
N ASN A 90 27.09 6.78 -9.78
CA ASN A 90 26.89 7.89 -10.72
C ASN A 90 26.92 7.38 -12.18
N PRO A 91 25.84 7.56 -12.96
CA PRO A 91 25.75 7.07 -14.35
C PRO A 91 26.69 7.79 -15.31
N LEU A 92 27.22 8.94 -14.94
CA LEU A 92 28.20 9.69 -15.73
C LEU A 92 29.64 9.19 -15.54
N GLN A 93 29.86 8.27 -14.59
CA GLN A 93 31.18 7.69 -14.33
C GLN A 93 31.33 6.35 -15.03
N THR A 94 32.49 6.11 -15.62
CA THR A 94 32.81 4.87 -16.33
C THR A 94 32.71 3.62 -15.46
N ASP A 95 32.98 3.75 -14.18
CA ASP A 95 32.87 2.65 -13.22
C ASP A 95 31.44 2.14 -13.04
N TYR A 96 30.43 2.99 -13.19
CA TYR A 96 29.02 2.56 -13.15
C TYR A 96 28.69 1.65 -14.34
N ILE A 97 29.12 2.02 -15.54
CA ILE A 97 28.91 1.22 -16.76
C ILE A 97 29.62 -0.14 -16.67
N ARG A 98 30.85 -0.15 -16.19
CA ARG A 98 31.60 -1.38 -15.95
C ARG A 98 30.90 -2.31 -14.96
N ARG A 99 30.33 -1.76 -13.87
CA ARG A 99 29.54 -2.55 -12.90
C ARG A 99 28.30 -3.15 -13.52
N LEU A 100 27.60 -2.40 -14.38
CA LEU A 100 26.42 -2.92 -15.09
C LEU A 100 26.79 -4.10 -15.97
N GLN A 101 27.91 -4.00 -16.69
CA GLN A 101 28.44 -5.06 -17.56
C GLN A 101 28.89 -6.29 -16.75
N ASP A 102 29.72 -6.10 -15.71
CA ASP A 102 30.13 -7.18 -14.80
C ASP A 102 28.96 -7.89 -14.16
N GLY A 103 27.94 -7.13 -13.67
CA GLY A 103 26.72 -7.70 -13.14
C GLY A 103 25.95 -8.54 -14.16
N HIS A 104 25.89 -8.12 -15.41
CA HIS A 104 25.26 -8.87 -16.49
C HIS A 104 25.99 -10.17 -16.81
N GLU A 105 27.32 -10.11 -16.96
CA GLU A 105 28.16 -11.28 -17.24
C GLU A 105 28.07 -12.32 -16.12
N ARG A 106 28.05 -11.90 -14.87
CA ARG A 106 27.93 -12.78 -13.70
C ARG A 106 26.57 -13.49 -13.63
N ILE A 107 25.49 -12.81 -14.01
CA ILE A 107 24.18 -13.44 -14.09
C ILE A 107 24.15 -14.49 -15.18
N LEU A 108 24.77 -14.22 -16.34
CA LEU A 108 24.93 -15.20 -17.41
C LEU A 108 25.73 -16.41 -16.94
N ALA A 109 26.79 -16.18 -16.17
CA ALA A 109 27.64 -17.22 -15.58
C ALA A 109 26.99 -17.95 -14.38
N ARG A 110 25.84 -17.48 -13.87
CA ARG A 110 25.20 -17.93 -12.63
C ARG A 110 26.12 -17.84 -11.40
N ASP A 111 27.04 -16.90 -11.41
CA ASP A 111 27.99 -16.65 -10.32
C ASP A 111 27.53 -15.45 -9.48
N LEU A 112 26.99 -15.73 -8.29
CA LEU A 112 26.58 -14.72 -7.32
C LEU A 112 27.65 -14.47 -6.24
N THR A 113 28.83 -15.06 -6.38
CA THR A 113 29.91 -14.83 -5.42
C THR A 113 30.37 -13.37 -5.45
N ALA A 114 30.87 -12.85 -4.32
CA ALA A 114 31.28 -11.46 -4.20
C ALA A 114 32.31 -11.08 -5.28
N GLY A 115 32.07 -9.97 -6.00
CA GLY A 115 32.89 -9.53 -7.10
C GLY A 115 34.36 -9.30 -6.73
N ARG A 116 35.24 -9.59 -7.68
CA ARG A 116 36.68 -9.38 -7.53
C ARG A 116 37.07 -7.89 -7.48
N HIS A 117 36.18 -7.00 -7.91
CA HIS A 117 36.39 -5.56 -7.85
C HIS A 117 35.57 -4.96 -6.71
N TYR A 118 36.25 -4.83 -5.56
CA TYR A 118 35.73 -4.03 -4.44
C TYR A 118 35.83 -2.54 -4.82
N VAL A 119 34.81 -2.01 -5.43
CA VAL A 119 34.61 -0.56 -5.45
C VAL A 119 33.88 -0.22 -4.17
N GLY A 120 34.46 0.59 -3.29
CA GLY A 120 33.89 0.98 -2.02
C GLY A 120 32.43 1.42 -2.16
N GLY A 121 31.50 0.51 -1.91
CA GLY A 121 30.07 0.84 -1.91
C GLY A 121 29.81 1.80 -0.75
N THR A 122 29.12 2.89 -1.04
CA THR A 122 28.64 3.86 -0.05
C THR A 122 27.26 3.48 0.48
N ALA A 123 26.69 2.38 -0.02
CA ALA A 123 25.41 1.88 0.42
C ALA A 123 25.52 1.18 1.78
N GLU A 124 24.55 1.43 2.61
CA GLU A 124 24.45 0.88 3.96
C GLU A 124 23.10 0.22 4.17
N GLY A 125 23.03 -0.70 5.12
CA GLY A 125 21.79 -1.26 5.62
C GLY A 125 21.29 -0.54 6.86
N PHE A 126 19.98 -0.58 7.08
CA PHE A 126 19.36 -0.04 8.27
C PHE A 126 18.24 -0.97 8.72
N ALA A 127 18.16 -1.26 10.01
CA ALA A 127 17.10 -2.05 10.59
C ALA A 127 16.23 -1.19 11.52
N LEU A 128 14.91 -1.21 11.29
CA LEU A 128 13.91 -0.56 12.12
C LEU A 128 13.11 -1.62 12.87
N ILE A 129 13.43 -1.85 14.12
CA ILE A 129 12.82 -2.88 14.95
C ILE A 129 12.01 -2.22 16.07
N GLY A 130 10.86 -2.78 16.43
CA GLY A 130 10.09 -2.23 17.55
C GLY A 130 8.77 -2.92 17.78
N ALA A 131 8.07 -2.53 18.84
CA ALA A 131 6.78 -3.09 19.17
C ALA A 131 5.78 -3.00 18.02
N SER A 132 4.89 -3.98 17.92
CA SER A 132 3.73 -3.89 17.01
C SER A 132 2.87 -2.68 17.40
N GLY A 133 2.34 -1.95 16.43
CA GLY A 133 1.56 -0.72 16.70
C GLY A 133 2.37 0.52 17.10
N ALA A 134 3.71 0.47 17.07
CA ALA A 134 4.55 1.66 17.29
C ALA A 134 4.61 2.62 16.08
N GLY A 135 3.86 2.35 15.01
CA GLY A 135 3.79 3.25 13.85
C GLY A 135 4.91 3.12 12.82
N LYS A 136 5.78 2.08 12.88
CA LYS A 136 6.94 1.89 11.98
C LYS A 136 6.58 1.93 10.49
N SER A 137 5.65 1.07 10.06
CA SER A 137 5.22 0.97 8.66
C SER A 137 4.48 2.24 8.21
N THR A 138 3.73 2.87 9.10
CA THR A 138 3.07 4.15 8.83
C THR A 138 4.09 5.25 8.61
N ALA A 139 5.10 5.35 9.46
CA ALA A 139 6.16 6.34 9.36
C ALA A 139 6.96 6.20 8.06
N ILE A 140 7.39 4.98 7.71
CA ILE A 140 8.13 4.77 6.47
C ILE A 140 7.27 5.07 5.24
N ASN A 141 5.99 4.67 5.22
CA ASN A 141 5.08 4.98 4.12
C ASN A 141 4.90 6.50 3.93
N ARG A 142 4.85 7.26 5.02
CA ARG A 142 4.80 8.72 4.95
C ARG A 142 6.09 9.33 4.43
N ILE A 143 7.25 8.84 4.86
CA ILE A 143 8.54 9.27 4.32
C ILE A 143 8.60 8.97 2.83
N LEU A 144 8.20 7.77 2.41
CA LEU A 144 8.17 7.36 1.00
C LEU A 144 7.26 8.24 0.15
N SER A 145 6.16 8.75 0.68
CA SER A 145 5.27 9.66 -0.05
C SER A 145 5.91 11.01 -0.42
N TYR A 146 7.01 11.39 0.22
CA TYR A 146 7.81 12.55 -0.17
C TYR A 146 8.62 12.32 -1.45
N TYR A 147 9.02 11.08 -1.71
CA TYR A 147 9.87 10.73 -2.84
C TYR A 147 9.04 10.11 -3.96
N PRO A 148 9.15 10.61 -5.22
CA PRO A 148 8.52 9.93 -6.35
C PRO A 148 9.08 8.50 -6.45
N GLN A 149 8.20 7.53 -6.67
CA GLN A 149 8.64 6.13 -6.78
C GLN A 149 9.51 5.91 -8.01
N VAL A 150 9.18 6.56 -9.13
CA VAL A 150 9.90 6.47 -10.39
C VAL A 150 10.24 7.87 -10.91
N ILE A 151 11.48 8.05 -11.35
CA ILE A 151 11.95 9.26 -12.02
C ILE A 151 12.43 8.85 -13.43
N THR A 152 11.88 9.48 -14.47
CA THR A 152 12.32 9.25 -15.84
C THR A 152 13.44 10.23 -16.20
N HIS A 153 14.54 9.70 -16.70
CA HIS A 153 15.65 10.45 -17.27
C HIS A 153 15.60 10.30 -18.79
N ASP A 154 15.59 11.41 -19.51
CA ASP A 154 15.58 11.43 -20.99
C ASP A 154 16.95 11.82 -21.55
N GLU A 155 17.66 12.72 -20.85
CA GLU A 155 19.00 13.20 -21.20
C GLU A 155 19.88 13.25 -19.94
N PRO A 156 21.17 12.92 -20.05
CA PRO A 156 21.99 12.45 -21.20
C PRO A 156 21.83 10.96 -21.50
N PHE A 157 20.95 10.25 -20.82
CA PHE A 157 20.66 8.83 -21.00
C PHE A 157 19.18 8.57 -20.73
N SER A 158 18.60 7.61 -21.43
CA SER A 158 17.21 7.20 -21.20
C SER A 158 17.14 6.08 -20.17
N LEU A 159 16.56 6.36 -18.99
CA LEU A 159 16.43 5.40 -17.90
C LEU A 159 15.27 5.76 -16.98
N GLN A 160 14.52 4.76 -16.54
CA GLN A 160 13.56 4.88 -15.45
C GLN A 160 14.26 4.47 -14.14
N GLN A 161 14.54 5.47 -13.30
CA GLN A 161 15.10 5.29 -11.96
C GLN A 161 13.99 4.93 -10.99
N VAL A 162 14.08 3.77 -10.34
CA VAL A 162 13.20 3.40 -9.23
C VAL A 162 13.82 3.89 -7.93
N VAL A 163 13.27 4.94 -7.35
CA VAL A 163 13.83 5.58 -6.15
C VAL A 163 13.70 4.68 -4.93
N TRP A 164 12.56 4.02 -4.80
CA TRP A 164 12.30 3.08 -3.71
C TRP A 164 11.37 1.96 -4.15
N LEU A 165 11.57 0.79 -3.55
CA LEU A 165 10.68 -0.36 -3.68
C LEU A 165 10.43 -0.94 -2.30
N LYS A 166 9.16 -1.10 -1.94
CA LYS A 166 8.76 -1.68 -0.65
C LYS A 166 8.14 -3.05 -0.87
N LEU A 167 8.60 -4.03 -0.11
CA LEU A 167 8.12 -5.42 -0.15
C LEU A 167 7.68 -5.83 1.26
N ASP A 168 6.62 -6.62 1.34
CA ASP A 168 6.28 -7.32 2.57
C ASP A 168 6.93 -8.70 2.58
N CYS A 169 7.58 -9.05 3.68
CA CYS A 169 8.18 -10.37 3.83
C CYS A 169 7.07 -11.43 3.88
N PRO A 170 7.14 -12.49 3.05
CA PRO A 170 6.14 -13.54 3.04
C PRO A 170 6.01 -14.23 4.40
N HIS A 171 4.79 -14.54 4.84
CA HIS A 171 4.51 -15.15 6.15
C HIS A 171 5.27 -16.44 6.44
N GLN A 172 5.69 -17.18 5.42
CA GLN A 172 6.50 -18.40 5.57
C GLN A 172 8.00 -18.13 5.42
N GLY A 173 8.42 -16.87 5.30
CA GLY A 173 9.82 -16.50 5.09
C GLY A 173 10.43 -17.08 3.81
N SER A 174 9.64 -17.31 2.77
CA SER A 174 10.09 -17.93 1.52
C SER A 174 10.89 -16.92 0.67
N PRO A 175 12.19 -17.13 0.42
CA PRO A 175 12.99 -16.29 -0.46
C PRO A 175 12.43 -16.22 -1.88
N LYS A 176 11.84 -17.31 -2.35
CA LYS A 176 11.20 -17.39 -3.66
C LYS A 176 10.00 -16.46 -3.79
N GLN A 177 9.14 -16.44 -2.77
CA GLN A 177 7.99 -15.55 -2.75
C GLN A 177 8.44 -14.08 -2.66
N LEU A 178 9.51 -13.78 -1.91
CA LEU A 178 10.05 -12.43 -1.86
C LEU A 178 10.55 -11.96 -3.23
N CYS A 179 11.27 -12.81 -3.99
CA CYS A 179 11.65 -12.49 -5.35
C CYS A 179 10.44 -12.28 -6.27
N MET A 180 9.40 -13.09 -6.12
CA MET A 180 8.15 -12.93 -6.88
C MET A 180 7.45 -11.61 -6.57
N HIS A 181 7.37 -11.21 -5.29
CA HIS A 181 6.85 -9.92 -4.88
C HIS A 181 7.68 -8.77 -5.46
N PHE A 182 9.01 -8.91 -5.45
CA PHE A 182 9.88 -7.89 -6.06
C PHE A 182 9.53 -7.66 -7.54
N PHE A 183 9.36 -8.71 -8.32
CA PHE A 183 9.00 -8.58 -9.73
C PHE A 183 7.60 -7.96 -9.92
N GLN A 184 6.64 -8.29 -9.06
CA GLN A 184 5.30 -7.72 -9.08
C GLN A 184 5.31 -6.23 -8.77
N GLU A 185 5.98 -5.82 -7.67
CA GLU A 185 6.09 -4.42 -7.28
C GLU A 185 6.87 -3.59 -8.30
N LEU A 186 7.91 -4.18 -8.91
CA LEU A 186 8.64 -3.53 -9.99
C LEU A 186 7.76 -3.33 -11.23
N ASP A 187 6.94 -4.31 -11.58
CA ASP A 187 5.98 -4.22 -12.70
C ASP A 187 4.91 -3.15 -12.44
N LEU A 188 4.41 -3.05 -11.20
CA LEU A 188 3.48 -2.00 -10.80
C LEU A 188 4.11 -0.60 -10.91
N ALA A 189 5.37 -0.46 -10.51
CA ALA A 189 6.08 0.82 -10.56
C ALA A 189 6.41 1.27 -12.00
N LEU A 190 6.79 0.34 -12.88
CA LEU A 190 7.33 0.63 -14.21
C LEU A 190 6.37 0.33 -15.37
N GLY A 191 5.24 -0.33 -15.11
CA GLY A 191 4.34 -0.81 -16.17
C GLY A 191 4.95 -1.95 -17.01
N THR A 192 5.91 -2.71 -16.46
CA THR A 192 6.62 -3.81 -17.15
C THR A 192 5.91 -5.15 -16.94
N ARG A 193 6.51 -6.25 -17.42
CA ARG A 193 6.00 -7.62 -17.28
C ARG A 193 7.10 -8.57 -16.78
N THR A 194 7.94 -8.11 -15.88
CA THR A 194 9.08 -8.88 -15.34
C THR A 194 8.61 -10.10 -14.54
N PHE A 195 7.48 -9.99 -13.83
CA PHE A 195 6.88 -11.12 -13.12
C PHE A 195 6.48 -12.26 -14.08
N ALA A 196 5.85 -11.96 -15.21
CA ALA A 196 5.49 -12.96 -16.19
C ALA A 196 6.73 -13.66 -16.80
N GLN A 197 7.83 -12.93 -16.89
CA GLN A 197 9.10 -13.44 -17.44
C GLN A 197 9.88 -14.26 -16.42
N PHE A 198 10.05 -13.75 -15.19
CA PHE A 198 10.99 -14.26 -14.18
C PHE A 198 10.30 -14.91 -12.97
N GLY A 199 9.05 -14.55 -12.65
CA GLY A 199 8.29 -15.03 -11.48
C GLY A 199 7.73 -16.45 -11.60
N LYS A 200 8.28 -17.29 -12.48
CA LYS A 200 7.79 -18.66 -12.68
C LYS A 200 8.14 -19.57 -11.50
N THR A 201 7.16 -20.31 -11.00
CA THR A 201 7.33 -21.23 -9.86
C THR A 201 8.39 -22.32 -10.08
N ARG A 202 8.70 -22.66 -11.33
CA ARG A 202 9.76 -23.63 -11.69
C ARG A 202 11.18 -23.07 -11.63
N ASN A 203 11.35 -21.75 -11.58
CA ASN A 203 12.68 -21.13 -11.56
C ASN A 203 13.39 -21.40 -10.23
N PRO A 204 14.69 -21.71 -10.23
CA PRO A 204 15.50 -21.78 -9.02
C PRO A 204 15.56 -20.42 -8.31
N VAL A 205 15.64 -20.43 -6.99
CA VAL A 205 15.71 -19.20 -6.18
C VAL A 205 16.95 -18.37 -6.52
N ASP A 206 18.10 -19.01 -6.67
CA ASP A 206 19.36 -18.34 -7.00
C ASP A 206 19.28 -17.57 -8.32
N LEU A 207 18.63 -18.16 -9.33
CA LEU A 207 18.39 -17.47 -10.60
C LEU A 207 17.47 -16.27 -10.42
N MET A 208 16.41 -16.41 -9.62
CA MET A 208 15.50 -15.30 -9.36
C MET A 208 16.17 -14.17 -8.59
N MET A 209 17.01 -14.49 -7.58
CA MET A 209 17.81 -13.50 -6.85
C MET A 209 18.80 -12.77 -7.78
N ALA A 210 19.45 -13.48 -8.71
CA ALA A 210 20.32 -12.88 -9.70
C ALA A 210 19.56 -11.90 -10.62
N GLN A 211 18.38 -12.29 -11.08
CA GLN A 211 17.52 -11.44 -11.91
C GLN A 211 17.00 -10.22 -11.15
N MET A 212 16.64 -10.40 -9.87
CA MET A 212 16.26 -9.31 -8.98
C MET A 212 17.40 -8.29 -8.84
N ALA A 213 18.61 -8.76 -8.60
CA ALA A 213 19.81 -7.90 -8.51
C ALA A 213 20.09 -7.15 -9.82
N GLN A 214 19.95 -7.81 -10.98
CA GLN A 214 20.12 -7.20 -12.30
C GLN A 214 19.08 -6.10 -12.55
N LEU A 215 17.81 -6.39 -12.30
CA LEU A 215 16.73 -5.41 -12.50
C LEU A 215 16.89 -4.22 -11.57
N ALA A 216 17.23 -4.46 -10.30
CA ALA A 216 17.49 -3.41 -9.33
C ALA A 216 18.65 -2.49 -9.78
N ASN A 217 19.71 -3.06 -10.36
CA ASN A 217 20.83 -2.30 -10.89
C ASN A 217 20.45 -1.56 -12.20
N ARG A 218 19.76 -2.25 -13.13
CA ARG A 218 19.30 -1.68 -14.40
C ARG A 218 18.39 -0.46 -14.22
N HIS A 219 17.50 -0.50 -13.25
CA HIS A 219 16.59 0.60 -12.95
C HIS A 219 17.09 1.51 -11.83
N ALA A 220 18.39 1.48 -11.54
CA ALA A 220 19.03 2.31 -10.52
C ALA A 220 18.23 2.37 -9.22
N LEU A 221 17.79 1.20 -8.70
CA LEU A 221 17.00 1.13 -7.48
C LEU A 221 17.70 1.87 -6.33
N GLY A 222 17.03 2.89 -5.76
CA GLY A 222 17.59 3.72 -4.71
C GLY A 222 17.66 3.00 -3.36
N VAL A 223 16.52 2.54 -2.88
CA VAL A 223 16.39 1.83 -1.60
C VAL A 223 15.42 0.66 -1.77
N LEU A 224 15.78 -0.50 -1.25
CA LEU A 224 14.88 -1.63 -1.06
C LEU A 224 14.40 -1.66 0.39
N ILE A 225 13.09 -1.62 0.60
CA ILE A 225 12.49 -1.73 1.92
C ILE A 225 11.81 -3.09 2.04
N ILE A 226 12.10 -3.83 3.13
CA ILE A 226 11.47 -5.12 3.43
C ILE A 226 10.77 -4.99 4.77
N ASP A 227 9.45 -4.97 4.74
CA ASP A 227 8.61 -4.89 5.93
C ASP A 227 8.29 -6.30 6.45
N GLU A 228 7.90 -6.41 7.74
CA GLU A 228 7.53 -7.67 8.40
C GLU A 228 8.66 -8.73 8.36
N ILE A 229 9.93 -8.28 8.51
CA ILE A 229 11.11 -9.16 8.37
C ILE A 229 11.13 -10.31 9.38
N GLN A 230 10.40 -10.23 10.52
CA GLN A 230 10.28 -11.32 11.49
C GLN A 230 9.72 -12.61 10.88
N HIS A 231 8.98 -12.55 9.77
CA HIS A 231 8.51 -13.75 9.10
C HIS A 231 9.65 -14.65 8.64
N LEU A 232 10.86 -14.11 8.46
CA LEU A 232 12.05 -14.92 8.16
C LEU A 232 12.46 -15.83 9.34
N THR A 233 12.09 -15.50 10.56
CA THR A 233 12.35 -16.39 11.71
C THR A 233 11.60 -17.72 11.60
N LEU A 234 10.49 -17.72 10.86
CA LEU A 234 9.68 -18.92 10.61
C LEU A 234 10.27 -19.81 9.51
N ALA A 235 11.14 -19.26 8.66
CA ALA A 235 11.86 -20.02 7.64
C ALA A 235 12.85 -20.98 8.29
N LYS A 236 12.72 -22.27 8.04
CA LYS A 236 13.62 -23.29 8.57
C LYS A 236 14.82 -23.49 7.64
N GLY A 237 16.06 -23.43 8.18
CA GLY A 237 17.27 -23.88 7.51
C GLY A 237 17.79 -22.96 6.38
N VAL A 238 18.33 -23.55 5.34
CA VAL A 238 19.12 -22.91 4.26
C VAL A 238 18.46 -21.69 3.61
N GLY A 239 17.12 -21.60 3.61
CA GLY A 239 16.40 -20.49 2.95
C GLY A 239 16.58 -19.15 3.66
N ARG A 240 16.65 -19.13 5.00
CA ARG A 240 16.85 -17.92 5.80
C ARG A 240 18.23 -17.34 5.53
N ASP A 241 19.26 -18.18 5.66
CA ASP A 241 20.66 -17.76 5.51
C ASP A 241 20.95 -17.31 4.09
N ALA A 242 20.37 -18.01 3.08
CA ALA A 242 20.49 -17.61 1.68
C ALA A 242 19.89 -16.22 1.43
N LEU A 243 18.75 -15.89 2.03
CA LEU A 243 18.14 -14.58 1.86
C LEU A 243 18.94 -13.48 2.59
N LEU A 244 19.37 -13.73 3.83
CA LEU A 244 20.20 -12.76 4.56
C LEU A 244 21.52 -12.49 3.80
N ASN A 245 22.19 -13.53 3.30
CA ASN A 245 23.38 -13.38 2.48
C ASN A 245 23.08 -12.61 1.18
N PHE A 246 21.93 -12.83 0.58
CA PHE A 246 21.51 -12.09 -0.61
C PHE A 246 21.31 -10.60 -0.31
N LEU A 247 20.66 -10.22 0.79
CA LEU A 247 20.51 -8.83 1.20
C LEU A 247 21.87 -8.15 1.44
N VAL A 248 22.79 -8.87 2.08
CA VAL A 248 24.18 -8.43 2.23
C VAL A 248 24.87 -8.21 0.87
N THR A 249 24.60 -9.09 -0.09
CA THR A 249 25.14 -8.97 -1.46
C THR A 249 24.58 -7.74 -2.18
N LEU A 250 23.28 -7.43 -2.01
CA LEU A 250 22.69 -6.21 -2.57
C LEU A 250 23.41 -4.96 -2.05
N ILE A 251 23.68 -4.89 -0.77
CA ILE A 251 24.36 -3.75 -0.15
C ILE A 251 25.82 -3.67 -0.60
N ASN A 252 26.58 -4.73 -0.41
CA ASN A 252 28.05 -4.70 -0.56
C ASN A 252 28.52 -4.79 -2.01
N THR A 253 27.79 -5.52 -2.86
CA THR A 253 28.24 -5.79 -4.25
C THR A 253 27.58 -4.86 -5.24
N ILE A 254 26.29 -4.57 -5.07
CA ILE A 254 25.51 -3.76 -6.02
C ILE A 254 25.42 -2.31 -5.55
N GLY A 255 25.60 -2.07 -4.26
CA GLY A 255 25.52 -0.74 -3.68
C GLY A 255 24.08 -0.24 -3.52
N ILE A 256 23.13 -1.15 -3.27
CA ILE A 256 21.72 -0.79 -3.02
C ILE A 256 21.48 -0.80 -1.51
N PRO A 257 21.08 0.33 -0.93
CA PRO A 257 20.67 0.39 0.45
C PRO A 257 19.45 -0.50 0.72
N VAL A 258 19.47 -1.20 1.86
CA VAL A 258 18.35 -2.05 2.28
C VAL A 258 17.87 -1.61 3.65
N ILE A 259 16.57 -1.32 3.77
CA ILE A 259 15.90 -1.06 5.04
C ILE A 259 15.04 -2.27 5.38
N THR A 260 15.27 -2.85 6.55
CA THR A 260 14.45 -3.93 7.09
C THR A 260 13.59 -3.41 8.24
N ILE A 261 12.29 -3.71 8.21
CA ILE A 261 11.35 -3.29 9.24
C ILE A 261 10.75 -4.54 9.87
N GLY A 262 10.69 -4.57 11.20
CA GLY A 262 10.12 -5.71 11.88
C GLY A 262 9.75 -5.47 13.33
N THR A 263 9.20 -6.51 13.94
CA THR A 263 8.87 -6.54 15.36
C THR A 263 10.07 -6.97 16.19
N MET A 264 9.92 -6.96 17.52
CA MET A 264 10.96 -7.43 18.45
C MET A 264 11.35 -8.89 18.19
N GLY A 265 10.46 -9.69 17.60
CA GLY A 265 10.75 -11.06 17.16
C GLY A 265 11.86 -11.15 16.11
N ALA A 266 12.07 -10.10 15.32
CA ALA A 266 13.15 -10.03 14.34
C ALA A 266 14.53 -9.78 14.96
N LEU A 267 14.61 -9.35 16.23
CA LEU A 267 15.88 -8.97 16.84
C LEU A 267 16.89 -10.13 16.86
N SER A 268 16.42 -11.38 17.01
CA SER A 268 17.27 -12.57 16.95
C SER A 268 17.95 -12.76 15.60
N LEU A 269 17.30 -12.38 14.48
CA LEU A 269 17.91 -12.41 13.16
C LEU A 269 19.16 -11.52 13.09
N PHE A 270 19.15 -10.42 13.85
CA PHE A 270 20.21 -9.42 13.84
C PHE A 270 21.30 -9.68 14.87
N GLN A 271 21.02 -10.45 15.92
CA GLN A 271 22.00 -10.75 16.99
C GLN A 271 22.92 -11.92 16.63
N ASP A 272 22.40 -12.99 16.02
CA ASP A 272 23.13 -14.22 15.78
C ASP A 272 23.90 -14.22 14.45
N ASP A 273 23.28 -13.74 13.37
CA ASP A 273 23.82 -13.81 12.02
C ASP A 273 24.47 -12.49 11.56
N PHE A 274 24.10 -11.37 12.15
CA PHE A 274 24.63 -10.04 11.79
C PHE A 274 26.01 -9.71 12.41
N ARG A 275 26.63 -10.57 13.19
CA ARG A 275 28.07 -10.42 13.44
C ARG A 275 28.88 -10.48 12.15
N GLN A 276 28.44 -11.27 11.16
CA GLN A 276 28.99 -11.23 9.79
C GLN A 276 28.45 -10.05 8.99
N ALA A 277 27.25 -9.59 9.27
CA ALA A 277 26.56 -8.48 8.61
C ALA A 277 26.80 -7.11 9.27
N ARG A 278 27.80 -6.93 10.12
CA ARG A 278 28.25 -5.59 10.56
C ARG A 278 28.52 -4.65 9.38
N ARG A 279 28.79 -5.20 8.21
CA ARG A 279 28.93 -4.47 6.95
C ARG A 279 27.58 -4.12 6.29
N ALA A 280 26.51 -4.81 6.66
CA ALA A 280 25.16 -4.54 6.14
C ALA A 280 24.35 -3.52 6.97
N ASN A 281 24.80 -3.20 8.18
CA ASN A 281 24.14 -2.22 9.07
C ASN A 281 25.06 -1.02 9.34
N GLY A 282 25.54 -0.36 8.29
CA GLY A 282 26.42 0.81 8.44
C GLY A 282 25.78 1.92 9.27
N LEU A 283 24.46 2.18 9.11
CA LEU A 283 23.68 3.13 9.91
C LEU A 283 23.07 2.51 11.17
N GLY A 284 23.26 1.21 11.43
CA GLY A 284 22.84 0.56 12.66
C GLY A 284 21.40 0.05 12.69
N CYS A 285 20.91 -0.17 13.88
CA CYS A 285 19.55 -0.62 14.17
C CYS A 285 18.85 0.41 15.06
N ALA A 286 17.74 0.95 14.58
CA ALA A 286 16.87 1.74 15.43
C ALA A 286 15.84 0.82 16.09
N VAL A 287 15.83 0.83 17.41
CA VAL A 287 14.81 0.12 18.20
C VAL A 287 13.77 1.15 18.63
N TRP A 288 12.55 1.00 18.14
CA TRP A 288 11.43 1.82 18.55
C TRP A 288 10.68 1.15 19.69
N GLU A 289 10.84 1.73 20.82
CA GLU A 289 10.07 1.34 22.00
C GLU A 289 8.69 2.01 21.98
N ARG A 290 7.79 1.48 22.80
CA ARG A 290 6.53 2.16 23.12
C ARG A 290 6.82 3.52 23.75
N LEU A 291 5.93 4.49 23.59
CA LEU A 291 6.08 5.78 24.25
C LEU A 291 6.14 5.60 25.77
N GLN A 292 7.14 6.20 26.38
CA GLN A 292 7.24 6.24 27.83
C GLN A 292 6.55 7.50 28.37
N PRO A 293 6.05 7.50 29.63
CA PRO A 293 5.58 8.72 30.27
C PRO A 293 6.64 9.82 30.22
N GLY A 294 6.23 11.00 29.81
CA GLY A 294 7.11 12.17 29.65
C GLY A 294 6.64 13.09 28.52
N SER A 295 7.46 14.05 28.15
CA SER A 295 7.09 15.13 27.23
C SER A 295 6.55 14.66 25.88
N SER A 296 7.09 13.60 25.30
CA SER A 296 6.61 13.05 24.02
C SER A 296 5.23 12.41 24.13
N TRP A 297 4.98 11.69 25.22
CA TRP A 297 3.67 11.14 25.54
C TRP A 297 2.65 12.25 25.77
N ASP A 298 3.00 13.21 26.62
CA ASP A 298 2.12 14.32 26.97
C ASP A 298 1.74 15.11 25.73
N HIS A 299 2.73 15.48 24.91
CA HIS A 299 2.50 16.16 23.63
C HIS A 299 1.55 15.37 22.71
N PHE A 300 1.81 14.06 22.54
CA PHE A 300 0.98 13.23 21.67
C PHE A 300 -0.47 13.16 22.15
N VAL A 301 -0.68 12.97 23.46
CA VAL A 301 -2.03 12.94 24.05
C VAL A 301 -2.70 14.30 23.93
N ASP A 302 -1.99 15.41 24.18
CA ASP A 302 -2.54 16.77 24.05
C ASP A 302 -3.01 17.08 22.62
N VAL A 303 -2.25 16.63 21.62
CA VAL A 303 -2.66 16.79 20.21
C VAL A 303 -3.84 15.91 19.86
N LEU A 304 -3.81 14.63 20.26
CA LEU A 304 -4.89 13.68 20.01
C LEU A 304 -6.20 14.12 20.68
N TRP A 305 -6.12 14.66 21.90
CA TRP A 305 -7.27 15.05 22.71
C TRP A 305 -8.12 16.15 22.09
N LYS A 306 -7.57 16.97 21.19
CA LYS A 306 -8.29 18.02 20.46
C LYS A 306 -9.39 17.46 19.55
N TYR A 307 -9.26 16.21 19.10
CA TYR A 307 -10.16 15.59 18.13
C TYR A 307 -11.32 14.84 18.80
N GLN A 308 -12.19 15.61 19.48
CA GLN A 308 -13.38 15.11 20.13
C GLN A 308 -14.63 15.47 19.31
N TRP A 309 -15.36 14.47 18.85
CA TRP A 309 -16.66 14.63 18.18
C TRP A 309 -17.85 14.38 19.13
N THR A 310 -17.60 14.28 20.42
CA THR A 310 -18.64 14.33 21.46
C THR A 310 -19.31 15.70 21.46
N ARG A 311 -20.61 15.77 21.85
CA ARG A 311 -21.37 17.03 21.86
C ARG A 311 -20.73 18.10 22.74
N GLN A 312 -20.14 17.67 23.83
CA GLN A 312 -19.41 18.53 24.76
C GLN A 312 -17.94 18.18 24.73
N GLU A 313 -17.10 19.20 24.74
CA GLU A 313 -15.68 19.02 24.92
C GLU A 313 -15.37 18.66 26.37
N THR A 314 -14.67 17.57 26.57
CA THR A 314 -14.20 17.17 27.89
C THR A 314 -12.77 17.64 28.07
N PRO A 315 -12.41 18.39 29.12
CA PRO A 315 -11.05 18.77 29.39
C PRO A 315 -10.18 17.55 29.74
N LEU A 316 -8.93 17.57 29.29
CA LEU A 316 -7.98 16.53 29.63
C LEU A 316 -7.49 16.74 31.07
N THR A 317 -7.71 15.74 31.92
CA THR A 317 -7.20 15.74 33.31
C THR A 317 -6.00 14.81 33.45
N ASP A 318 -5.21 14.99 34.51
CA ASP A 318 -4.07 14.12 34.80
C ASP A 318 -4.53 12.67 35.06
N GLU A 319 -5.71 12.47 35.65
CA GLU A 319 -6.29 11.15 35.83
C GLU A 319 -6.58 10.47 34.48
N ILE A 320 -7.20 11.19 33.54
CA ILE A 320 -7.46 10.67 32.19
C ILE A 320 -6.16 10.32 31.50
N ARG A 321 -5.16 11.20 31.53
CA ARG A 321 -3.83 10.97 30.95
C ARG A 321 -3.17 9.72 31.52
N HIS A 322 -3.27 9.52 32.82
CA HIS A 322 -2.76 8.33 33.52
C HIS A 322 -3.47 7.06 33.04
N VAL A 323 -4.80 7.07 32.97
CA VAL A 323 -5.58 5.92 32.51
C VAL A 323 -5.32 5.59 31.04
N LEU A 324 -5.20 6.60 30.17
CA LEU A 324 -4.85 6.39 28.77
C LEU A 324 -3.49 5.68 28.64
N TYR A 325 -2.50 6.06 29.47
CA TYR A 325 -1.23 5.35 29.51
C TYR A 325 -1.34 3.94 30.05
N GLU A 326 -2.05 3.77 31.17
CA GLU A 326 -2.24 2.48 31.81
C GLU A 326 -2.90 1.46 30.87
N GLU A 327 -3.90 1.88 30.12
CA GLU A 327 -4.66 1.00 29.23
C GLU A 327 -4.03 0.82 27.85
N SER A 328 -3.26 1.79 27.34
CA SER A 328 -2.54 1.66 26.08
C SER A 328 -1.10 1.20 26.22
N GLN A 329 -0.51 1.31 27.41
CA GLN A 329 0.90 1.03 27.69
C GLN A 329 1.87 1.79 26.76
N GLY A 330 1.47 2.98 26.28
CA GLY A 330 2.23 3.80 25.35
C GLY A 330 2.30 3.27 23.92
N VAL A 331 1.49 2.27 23.56
CA VAL A 331 1.35 1.79 22.19
C VAL A 331 0.40 2.73 21.45
N ILE A 332 0.94 3.48 20.48
CA ILE A 332 0.22 4.56 19.76
C ILE A 332 -1.08 4.05 19.11
N ASP A 333 -1.00 2.92 18.43
CA ASP A 333 -2.14 2.33 17.73
C ASP A 333 -3.27 1.94 18.71
N VAL A 334 -2.92 1.38 19.86
CA VAL A 334 -3.88 1.03 20.91
C VAL A 334 -4.50 2.29 21.52
N LEU A 335 -3.71 3.34 21.77
CA LEU A 335 -4.20 4.62 22.28
C LEU A 335 -5.24 5.25 21.36
N ILE A 336 -4.93 5.35 20.07
CA ILE A 336 -5.85 5.95 19.08
C ILE A 336 -7.16 5.14 19.03
N LYS A 337 -7.07 3.82 18.96
CA LYS A 337 -8.24 2.94 18.92
C LYS A 337 -9.08 3.01 20.19
N LEU A 338 -8.42 3.06 21.35
CA LEU A 338 -9.10 3.24 22.64
C LEU A 338 -9.86 4.58 22.67
N PHE A 339 -9.24 5.67 22.21
CA PHE A 339 -9.87 6.99 22.12
C PHE A 339 -11.06 7.01 21.14
N MET A 340 -10.94 6.33 19.99
CA MET A 340 -12.03 6.17 19.05
C MET A 340 -13.21 5.39 19.66
N LEU A 341 -12.92 4.26 20.30
CA LEU A 341 -13.92 3.38 20.90
C LEU A 341 -14.63 4.04 22.09
N ALA A 342 -13.92 4.80 22.91
CA ALA A 342 -14.51 5.54 24.02
C ALA A 342 -15.49 6.61 23.54
N GLN A 343 -15.14 7.37 22.51
CA GLN A 343 -16.06 8.34 21.90
C GLN A 343 -17.27 7.64 21.28
N LEU A 344 -17.07 6.53 20.58
CA LEU A 344 -18.15 5.73 20.02
C LEU A 344 -19.12 5.25 21.12
N GLN A 345 -18.57 4.66 22.19
CA GLN A 345 -19.36 4.11 23.30
C GLN A 345 -20.21 5.19 23.99
N VAL A 346 -19.65 6.38 24.26
CA VAL A 346 -20.41 7.44 24.93
C VAL A 346 -21.48 8.03 24.02
N MET A 347 -21.23 8.12 22.70
CA MET A 347 -22.23 8.53 21.71
C MET A 347 -23.41 7.55 21.66
N GLU A 348 -23.12 6.24 21.65
CA GLU A 348 -24.15 5.20 21.71
C GLU A 348 -24.96 5.28 23.00
N GLN A 349 -24.30 5.39 24.14
CA GLN A 349 -24.96 5.51 25.43
C GLN A 349 -25.88 6.75 25.51
N SER A 350 -25.43 7.87 24.97
CA SER A 350 -26.17 9.10 24.87
C SER A 350 -27.44 8.94 24.02
N ALA A 351 -27.34 8.24 22.88
CA ALA A 351 -28.49 8.00 22.01
C ALA A 351 -29.59 7.16 22.68
N PHE A 352 -29.20 6.16 23.50
CA PHE A 352 -30.17 5.27 24.18
C PHE A 352 -30.69 5.82 25.50
N ARG A 353 -29.87 6.58 26.26
CA ARG A 353 -30.16 6.96 27.64
C ARG A 353 -30.26 8.47 27.86
N ASN A 354 -30.06 9.26 26.81
CA ASN A 354 -30.00 10.73 26.88
C ASN A 354 -29.01 11.23 27.96
N THR A 355 -27.88 10.54 28.12
CA THR A 355 -26.83 10.90 29.06
C THR A 355 -25.82 11.88 28.41
N PRO A 356 -25.14 12.74 29.19
CA PRO A 356 -24.10 13.60 28.67
C PRO A 356 -22.96 12.79 28.05
N GLU A 357 -22.43 13.27 26.94
CA GLU A 357 -21.27 12.64 26.25
C GLU A 357 -19.97 13.15 26.88
N VAL A 358 -19.55 12.55 28.00
CA VAL A 358 -18.35 12.94 28.75
C VAL A 358 -17.29 11.83 28.65
N LEU A 359 -16.07 12.22 28.36
CA LEU A 359 -14.92 11.30 28.28
C LEU A 359 -14.16 11.29 29.63
N ASP A 360 -14.60 10.46 30.55
CA ASP A 360 -13.98 10.34 31.86
C ASP A 360 -13.07 9.10 31.98
N ALA A 361 -12.27 9.05 33.03
CA ALA A 361 -11.34 7.96 33.31
C ALA A 361 -12.04 6.60 33.45
N ARG A 362 -13.27 6.59 33.97
CA ARG A 362 -14.08 5.39 34.13
C ARG A 362 -14.49 4.82 32.78
N LEU A 363 -14.94 5.68 31.86
CA LEU A 363 -15.30 5.30 30.49
C LEU A 363 -14.13 4.60 29.79
N PHE A 364 -12.92 5.15 29.90
CA PHE A 364 -11.73 4.54 29.25
C PHE A 364 -11.41 3.17 29.83
N ARG A 365 -11.50 2.98 31.15
CA ARG A 365 -11.30 1.65 31.79
C ARG A 365 -12.38 0.65 31.34
N GLU A 366 -13.65 1.06 31.30
CA GLU A 366 -14.77 0.22 30.84
C GLU A 366 -14.62 -0.14 29.35
N THR A 367 -14.24 0.83 28.53
CA THR A 367 -13.97 0.62 27.08
C THR A 367 -12.79 -0.33 26.87
N ALA A 368 -11.70 -0.15 27.60
CA ALA A 368 -10.55 -1.04 27.55
C ALA A 368 -10.92 -2.46 27.97
N ALA A 369 -11.59 -2.62 29.10
CA ALA A 369 -12.05 -3.92 29.59
C ALA A 369 -12.99 -4.65 28.62
N ARG A 370 -13.78 -3.89 27.85
CA ARG A 370 -14.71 -4.44 26.86
C ARG A 370 -14.05 -4.80 25.53
N HIS A 371 -13.21 -3.92 25.02
CA HIS A 371 -12.73 -3.98 23.63
C HIS A 371 -11.29 -4.44 23.47
N LEU A 372 -10.42 -4.27 24.49
CA LEU A 372 -9.02 -4.67 24.41
C LEU A 372 -8.75 -6.11 24.88
N LYS A 373 -9.79 -6.89 25.23
CA LYS A 373 -9.64 -8.31 25.63
C LYS A 373 -8.89 -9.15 24.61
N ILE A 374 -9.07 -8.83 23.33
CA ILE A 374 -8.45 -9.59 22.24
C ILE A 374 -6.91 -9.46 22.23
N ILE A 375 -6.39 -8.37 22.77
CA ILE A 375 -4.96 -8.10 22.93
C ILE A 375 -4.51 -8.13 24.39
N GLU A 376 -5.35 -8.59 25.33
CA GLU A 376 -5.05 -8.62 26.76
C GLU A 376 -3.73 -9.35 27.09
N PRO A 377 -3.39 -10.49 26.48
CA PRO A 377 -2.10 -11.15 26.74
C PRO A 377 -0.91 -10.26 26.40
N MET A 378 -0.97 -9.53 25.30
CA MET A 378 0.06 -8.56 24.90
C MET A 378 0.14 -7.41 25.91
N MET A 379 -1.02 -6.83 26.28
CA MET A 379 -1.07 -5.72 27.24
C MET A 379 -0.53 -6.13 28.61
N ARG A 380 -0.82 -7.36 29.03
CA ARG A 380 -0.27 -7.93 30.27
C ARG A 380 1.25 -8.10 30.19
N ALA A 381 1.76 -8.62 29.08
CA ALA A 381 3.20 -8.75 28.84
C ALA A 381 3.92 -7.38 28.86
N LEU A 382 3.28 -6.34 28.32
CA LEU A 382 3.79 -4.97 28.35
C LEU A 382 3.75 -4.37 29.78
N LYS A 383 2.68 -4.59 30.53
CA LYS A 383 2.56 -4.15 31.94
C LYS A 383 3.62 -4.79 32.84
N THR A 384 3.94 -6.07 32.61
CA THR A 384 4.96 -6.81 33.37
C THR A 384 6.37 -6.68 32.79
N ASN A 385 6.55 -5.95 31.71
CA ASN A 385 7.81 -5.82 30.96
C ASN A 385 8.50 -7.15 30.63
N ASN A 386 7.70 -8.19 30.35
CA ASN A 386 8.20 -9.52 30.06
C ASN A 386 8.61 -9.63 28.58
N GLN A 387 9.89 -9.40 28.29
CA GLN A 387 10.45 -9.38 26.93
C GLN A 387 10.19 -10.69 26.14
N ARG A 388 10.18 -11.85 26.84
CA ARG A 388 9.92 -13.15 26.18
C ARG A 388 8.48 -13.30 25.74
N GLU A 389 7.54 -12.74 26.48
CA GLU A 389 6.13 -12.74 26.09
C GLU A 389 5.85 -11.66 25.05
N ILE A 390 6.42 -10.46 25.18
CA ILE A 390 6.28 -9.37 24.20
C ILE A 390 6.67 -9.85 22.81
N SER A 391 7.76 -10.62 22.67
CA SER A 391 8.20 -11.15 21.37
C SER A 391 7.27 -12.21 20.75
N ARG A 392 6.31 -12.75 21.52
CA ARG A 392 5.32 -13.73 21.03
C ARG A 392 4.04 -13.08 20.48
N TYR A 393 3.77 -11.82 20.88
CA TYR A 393 2.54 -11.11 20.53
C TYR A 393 2.85 -10.00 19.51
N ASP A 394 3.08 -10.40 18.27
CA ASP A 394 3.55 -9.52 17.21
C ASP A 394 2.43 -8.94 16.33
N ASP A 395 1.15 -9.32 16.53
CA ASP A 395 0.07 -8.95 15.63
C ASP A 395 -1.08 -8.20 16.32
N LEU A 396 -1.34 -6.96 15.89
CA LEU A 396 -2.48 -6.14 16.30
C LEU A 396 -3.66 -6.17 15.30
N ARG A 397 -3.56 -6.92 14.19
CA ARG A 397 -4.64 -7.04 13.20
C ARG A 397 -5.98 -7.50 13.79
N PRO A 398 -6.01 -8.39 14.80
CA PRO A 398 -7.27 -8.74 15.46
C PRO A 398 -7.99 -7.53 16.07
N LEU A 399 -7.25 -6.54 16.59
CA LEU A 399 -7.83 -5.32 17.12
C LEU A 399 -8.44 -4.43 16.02
N ASP A 400 -7.82 -4.34 14.84
CA ASP A 400 -8.37 -3.63 13.70
C ASP A 400 -9.73 -4.17 13.28
N SER A 401 -9.83 -5.49 13.17
CA SER A 401 -11.08 -6.18 12.82
C SER A 401 -12.15 -5.96 13.88
N HIS A 402 -11.77 -5.97 15.16
CA HIS A 402 -12.67 -5.74 16.28
C HIS A 402 -13.20 -4.30 16.32
N VAL A 403 -12.33 -3.31 16.12
CA VAL A 403 -12.73 -1.88 16.01
C VAL A 403 -13.72 -1.71 14.87
N TRP A 404 -13.43 -2.28 13.71
CA TRP A 404 -14.35 -2.23 12.56
C TRP A 404 -15.72 -2.84 12.88
N GLN A 405 -15.77 -4.00 13.52
CA GLN A 405 -17.01 -4.63 13.96
C GLN A 405 -17.78 -3.76 14.98
N ALA A 406 -17.08 -3.14 15.93
CA ALA A 406 -17.70 -2.25 16.90
C ALA A 406 -18.40 -1.07 16.20
N PHE A 407 -17.76 -0.46 15.20
CA PHE A 407 -18.36 0.62 14.42
C PHE A 407 -19.56 0.15 13.58
N GLN A 408 -19.48 -1.04 12.97
CA GLN A 408 -20.61 -1.60 12.22
C GLN A 408 -21.81 -1.88 13.14
N ASN A 409 -21.57 -2.40 14.33
CA ASN A 409 -22.62 -2.69 15.29
C ASN A 409 -23.24 -1.43 15.89
N ALA A 410 -22.48 -0.33 15.98
CA ALA A 410 -22.93 0.96 16.47
C ALA A 410 -23.80 1.72 15.46
N MET A 411 -23.70 1.39 14.17
CA MET A 411 -24.60 1.96 13.17
C MET A 411 -26.03 1.50 13.46
N PRO A 412 -26.99 2.43 13.60
CA PRO A 412 -28.37 2.08 13.91
C PRO A 412 -28.94 1.19 12.80
N GLN A 413 -29.12 -0.11 13.13
CA GLN A 413 -29.77 -1.06 12.23
C GLN A 413 -31.29 -0.83 12.17
N SER A 414 -31.83 0.02 13.04
CA SER A 414 -33.27 0.09 13.32
C SER A 414 -34.04 1.11 12.47
N GLU A 415 -33.39 2.08 11.85
CA GLU A 415 -34.14 3.04 11.00
C GLU A 415 -34.46 2.49 9.60
N ALA A 416 -33.78 1.41 9.18
CA ALA A 416 -33.99 0.83 7.83
C ALA A 416 -35.14 -0.19 7.76
N PHE A 417 -35.73 -0.62 8.88
CA PHE A 417 -36.73 -1.69 8.89
C PHE A 417 -38.05 -1.39 9.62
N LEU A 418 -38.23 -0.21 10.17
CA LEU A 418 -39.56 0.22 10.51
C LEU A 418 -40.14 0.88 9.25
N PRO A 419 -41.20 0.29 8.64
CA PRO A 419 -41.93 1.02 7.63
C PRO A 419 -42.42 2.32 8.28
N PRO A 420 -42.33 3.48 7.59
CA PRO A 420 -42.82 4.72 8.13
C PRO A 420 -44.24 4.49 8.64
N ALA A 421 -44.52 4.96 9.86
CA ALA A 421 -45.87 4.88 10.39
C ALA A 421 -46.83 5.43 9.33
N PRO A 422 -48.00 4.80 9.10
CA PRO A 422 -48.88 5.13 7.98
C PRO A 422 -49.44 6.56 7.98
N ASP A 423 -49.14 7.39 8.97
CA ASP A 423 -49.67 8.74 9.13
C ASP A 423 -48.64 9.88 8.99
N MET A 424 -47.45 9.62 8.50
CA MET A 424 -46.58 10.73 8.05
C MET A 424 -46.62 10.82 6.52
N GLU A 425 -47.68 11.42 6.00
CA GLU A 425 -47.64 12.05 4.69
C GLU A 425 -46.53 13.11 4.70
N VAL A 426 -45.33 12.73 4.27
CA VAL A 426 -44.29 13.70 3.89
C VAL A 426 -44.80 14.30 2.61
N ASP A 427 -45.27 15.54 2.71
CA ASP A 427 -45.76 16.34 1.61
C ASP A 427 -44.57 16.60 0.63
N TRP A 428 -44.40 15.69 -0.32
CA TRP A 428 -43.38 15.76 -1.36
C TRP A 428 -43.67 16.86 -2.40
N GLU A 429 -44.91 17.43 -2.39
CA GLU A 429 -45.29 18.46 -3.34
C GLU A 429 -44.66 19.84 -3.05
N LYS A 430 -44.14 20.08 -1.84
CA LYS A 430 -43.54 21.38 -1.49
C LYS A 430 -42.02 21.50 -1.70
N LYS A 431 -41.35 20.48 -2.24
CA LYS A 431 -39.88 20.51 -2.54
C LYS A 431 -39.56 20.42 -4.03
N GLN A 432 -40.52 20.53 -4.91
CA GLN A 432 -40.32 20.45 -6.37
C GLN A 432 -40.34 21.82 -7.06
N GLU A 433 -39.99 22.88 -6.39
CA GLU A 433 -39.77 24.17 -7.07
C GLU A 433 -38.29 24.58 -7.04
N SER A 434 -37.40 23.71 -7.51
CA SER A 434 -36.09 24.09 -8.15
C SER A 434 -35.32 22.83 -8.51
N ASP A 435 -35.39 22.45 -9.74
CA ASP A 435 -34.45 21.83 -10.66
C ASP A 435 -35.20 20.81 -11.53
N ASP A 436 -35.29 21.16 -12.79
CA ASP A 436 -35.88 20.40 -13.92
C ASP A 436 -35.04 19.14 -14.26
N VAL A 437 -34.83 18.26 -13.30
CA VAL A 437 -34.09 17.00 -13.53
C VAL A 437 -35.08 15.85 -13.73
N ASP A 438 -35.08 15.29 -14.94
CA ASP A 438 -35.94 14.17 -15.33
C ASP A 438 -35.82 12.98 -14.35
N PRO A 439 -36.93 12.52 -13.70
CA PRO A 439 -36.92 11.42 -12.74
C PRO A 439 -36.29 10.11 -13.29
N LEU A 440 -36.37 9.88 -14.60
CA LEU A 440 -35.76 8.75 -15.25
C LEU A 440 -34.22 8.86 -15.25
N ILE A 441 -33.68 10.04 -15.48
CA ILE A 441 -32.24 10.29 -15.43
C ILE A 441 -31.72 10.07 -14.01
N CYS A 442 -32.41 10.59 -13.00
CA CYS A 442 -32.07 10.37 -11.60
C CYS A 442 -32.04 8.88 -11.23
N ALA A 443 -33.05 8.13 -11.64
CA ALA A 443 -33.12 6.69 -11.37
C ALA A 443 -31.98 5.91 -12.06
N LEU A 444 -31.64 6.24 -13.30
CA LEU A 444 -30.55 5.61 -14.04
C LEU A 444 -29.18 5.89 -13.45
N VAL A 445 -28.95 7.10 -12.94
CA VAL A 445 -27.72 7.46 -12.23
C VAL A 445 -27.61 6.72 -10.89
N GLN A 446 -28.72 6.56 -10.16
CA GLN A 446 -28.75 5.77 -8.91
C GLN A 446 -28.44 4.28 -9.13
N VAL A 447 -28.81 3.73 -10.30
CA VAL A 447 -28.47 2.35 -10.68
C VAL A 447 -27.02 2.22 -11.20
N GLY A 448 -26.26 3.33 -11.24
CA GLY A 448 -24.82 3.31 -11.53
C GLY A 448 -24.43 3.69 -12.95
N LEU A 449 -25.33 4.25 -13.76
CA LEU A 449 -24.97 4.81 -15.06
C LEU A 449 -24.32 6.19 -14.91
N ALA A 450 -23.29 6.45 -15.74
CA ALA A 450 -22.69 7.78 -15.82
C ALA A 450 -23.74 8.82 -16.26
N PRO A 451 -23.76 10.05 -15.71
CA PRO A 451 -24.80 11.06 -15.97
C PRO A 451 -25.05 11.35 -17.45
N ASP A 452 -23.98 11.43 -18.24
CA ASP A 452 -24.07 11.68 -19.70
C ASP A 452 -24.74 10.52 -20.44
N LEU A 453 -24.43 9.28 -20.04
CA LEU A 453 -25.00 8.07 -20.61
C LEU A 453 -26.46 7.89 -20.17
N ALA A 454 -26.79 8.23 -18.91
CA ALA A 454 -28.13 8.20 -18.38
C ALA A 454 -29.05 9.16 -19.14
N THR A 455 -28.58 10.38 -19.42
CA THR A 455 -29.31 11.39 -20.21
C THR A 455 -29.59 10.92 -21.66
N LEU A 456 -28.58 10.35 -22.30
CA LEU A 456 -28.68 9.84 -23.66
C LEU A 456 -29.66 8.66 -23.75
N MET A 457 -29.61 7.73 -22.81
CA MET A 457 -30.48 6.55 -22.76
C MET A 457 -31.90 6.91 -22.38
N ALA A 458 -32.13 7.86 -21.48
CA ALA A 458 -33.46 8.36 -21.12
C ALA A 458 -34.15 8.99 -22.32
N ALA A 459 -33.45 9.86 -23.09
CA ALA A 459 -33.97 10.46 -24.28
C ALA A 459 -34.32 9.41 -25.36
N LYS A 460 -33.48 8.41 -25.58
CA LYS A 460 -33.68 7.36 -26.57
C LYS A 460 -34.88 6.45 -26.22
N VAL A 461 -35.03 6.05 -24.95
CA VAL A 461 -36.10 5.14 -24.55
C VAL A 461 -37.44 5.86 -24.50
N ARG A 462 -37.49 7.14 -24.10
CA ARG A 462 -38.74 7.96 -24.20
C ARG A 462 -39.20 8.19 -25.64
N ALA A 463 -38.26 8.38 -26.54
CA ALA A 463 -38.62 8.54 -27.97
C ALA A 463 -39.21 7.24 -28.54
N LEU A 464 -38.84 6.08 -28.04
CA LEU A 464 -39.35 4.77 -28.50
C LEU A 464 -40.65 4.36 -27.78
N HIS A 465 -40.85 4.80 -26.53
CA HIS A 465 -41.97 4.41 -25.67
C HIS A 465 -42.54 5.66 -24.93
N PRO A 466 -43.23 6.56 -25.61
CA PRO A 466 -43.69 7.85 -25.05
C PRO A 466 -44.68 7.72 -23.88
N ASP A 467 -45.47 6.64 -23.84
CA ASP A 467 -46.53 6.43 -22.86
C ASP A 467 -46.15 5.46 -21.73
N ALA A 468 -44.87 5.01 -21.65
CA ALA A 468 -44.42 4.08 -20.66
C ALA A 468 -44.07 4.77 -19.33
N SER A 469 -44.37 4.11 -18.20
CA SER A 469 -43.99 4.57 -16.88
C SER A 469 -42.46 4.55 -16.68
N VAL A 470 -41.95 5.34 -15.73
CA VAL A 470 -40.52 5.43 -15.43
C VAL A 470 -39.91 4.05 -15.12
N LEU A 471 -40.68 3.18 -14.45
CA LEU A 471 -40.22 1.82 -14.09
C LEU A 471 -40.08 0.90 -15.31
N GLU A 472 -41.00 1.01 -16.26
CA GLU A 472 -40.95 0.28 -17.54
C GLU A 472 -39.80 0.81 -18.41
N LEU A 473 -39.56 2.12 -18.42
CA LEU A 473 -38.44 2.74 -19.13
C LEU A 473 -37.09 2.29 -18.60
N ILE A 474 -36.93 2.10 -17.29
CA ILE A 474 -35.72 1.50 -16.70
C ILE A 474 -35.52 0.06 -17.19
N GLY A 475 -36.58 -0.72 -17.29
CA GLY A 475 -36.55 -2.07 -17.87
C GLY A 475 -36.06 -2.10 -19.31
N TYR A 476 -36.54 -1.16 -20.15
CA TYR A 476 -36.10 -1.02 -21.55
C TYR A 476 -34.64 -0.57 -21.67
N VAL A 477 -34.16 0.32 -20.80
CA VAL A 477 -32.74 0.69 -20.76
C VAL A 477 -31.87 -0.52 -20.38
N SER A 478 -32.30 -1.31 -19.41
CA SER A 478 -31.60 -2.55 -19.02
C SER A 478 -31.52 -3.56 -20.16
N ALA A 479 -32.59 -3.70 -20.94
CA ALA A 479 -32.61 -4.58 -22.12
C ALA A 479 -31.68 -4.08 -23.22
N LEU A 480 -31.64 -2.76 -23.47
CA LEU A 480 -30.73 -2.15 -24.46
C LEU A 480 -29.25 -2.30 -24.09
N LEU A 481 -28.92 -2.31 -22.80
CA LEU A 481 -27.55 -2.51 -22.32
C LEU A 481 -27.10 -3.98 -22.36
N GLN A 482 -28.05 -4.93 -22.50
CA GLN A 482 -27.76 -6.37 -22.58
C GLN A 482 -27.67 -6.89 -24.02
N GLU A 483 -28.01 -6.10 -25.05
CA GLU A 483 -27.85 -6.53 -26.45
C GLU A 483 -26.38 -6.44 -26.91
N PRO A 484 -25.73 -7.57 -27.26
CA PRO A 484 -24.43 -7.52 -27.93
C PRO A 484 -24.63 -7.07 -29.39
N THR A 485 -23.94 -6.02 -29.77
CA THR A 485 -23.92 -5.47 -31.15
C THR A 485 -23.49 -6.55 -32.14
N GLN A 486 -24.42 -7.18 -32.83
CA GLN A 486 -24.16 -7.90 -34.09
C GLN A 486 -25.31 -7.73 -35.07
N ALA A 487 -24.98 -7.23 -36.27
CA ALA A 487 -25.86 -7.14 -37.41
C ALA A 487 -25.97 -8.48 -38.15
N ALA A 488 -27.19 -8.91 -38.30
CA ALA A 488 -27.95 -9.64 -39.30
C ALA A 488 -27.25 -10.57 -40.36
N PRO A 489 -27.95 -11.50 -41.07
CA PRO A 489 -29.38 -11.78 -41.14
C PRO A 489 -29.82 -13.28 -41.03
N LYS A 490 -31.13 -13.47 -40.98
CA LYS A 490 -31.95 -14.67 -40.86
C LYS A 490 -31.79 -15.72 -41.95
N LYS A 491 -31.91 -17.03 -41.58
CA LYS A 491 -32.94 -17.96 -42.09
C LYS A 491 -32.80 -19.37 -41.50
N GLY A 492 -33.93 -19.98 -41.14
CA GLY A 492 -34.17 -21.44 -41.30
C GLY A 492 -34.27 -22.28 -40.05
N ASN A 493 -35.51 -22.65 -39.70
CA ASN A 493 -35.93 -23.70 -38.76
C ASN A 493 -35.45 -25.12 -39.12
N ARG A 494 -35.08 -25.94 -38.11
CA ARG A 494 -35.45 -27.36 -37.83
C ARG A 494 -34.29 -28.16 -37.20
N PRO A 495 -34.54 -29.35 -36.62
CA PRO A 495 -34.95 -29.59 -35.23
C PRO A 495 -33.91 -30.35 -34.40
N ALA A 496 -34.19 -30.53 -33.12
CA ALA A 496 -33.38 -31.16 -32.09
C ALA A 496 -32.73 -32.50 -32.45
N ARG A 497 -31.43 -32.68 -32.13
CA ARG A 497 -30.79 -33.98 -32.01
C ARG A 497 -29.80 -34.03 -30.83
N LYS A 498 -29.82 -35.20 -30.18
CA LYS A 498 -29.25 -35.64 -28.90
C LYS A 498 -27.77 -35.25 -28.67
N LYS A 499 -27.47 -34.94 -27.41
CA LYS A 499 -26.13 -34.74 -26.85
C LYS A 499 -25.25 -35.99 -26.97
N ALA A 500 -24.02 -35.80 -27.46
CA ALA A 500 -22.89 -36.70 -27.30
C ALA A 500 -21.75 -35.96 -26.52
N PRO A 501 -20.82 -36.68 -25.86
CA PRO A 501 -19.98 -36.12 -24.78
C PRO A 501 -18.89 -35.16 -25.29
N ARG A 502 -18.63 -34.09 -24.51
CA ARG A 502 -17.59 -33.10 -24.75
C ARG A 502 -16.20 -33.70 -24.58
N LYS A 503 -15.37 -33.63 -25.63
CA LYS A 503 -13.90 -33.73 -25.56
C LYS A 503 -13.29 -32.40 -25.06
N PRO A 504 -12.14 -32.41 -24.38
CA PRO A 504 -11.50 -31.19 -23.89
C PRO A 504 -11.01 -30.30 -25.05
N ALA A 505 -11.15 -29.00 -24.88
CA ALA A 505 -10.72 -28.01 -25.85
C ALA A 505 -9.19 -28.00 -25.94
N VAL A 506 -8.65 -28.41 -27.08
CA VAL A 506 -7.24 -28.29 -27.46
C VAL A 506 -7.02 -26.86 -27.99
N SER A 507 -5.91 -26.21 -27.68
CA SER A 507 -5.65 -24.83 -28.06
C SER A 507 -5.51 -24.73 -29.59
N ARG A 508 -6.31 -23.86 -30.21
CA ARG A 508 -6.41 -23.66 -31.66
C ARG A 508 -5.05 -23.40 -32.35
N ILE A 509 -4.07 -22.86 -31.61
CA ILE A 509 -2.70 -22.56 -32.08
C ILE A 509 -1.86 -23.84 -32.23
N SER A 510 -1.99 -24.79 -31.32
CA SER A 510 -1.27 -26.06 -31.39
C SER A 510 -1.77 -26.96 -32.52
N ASP A 511 -3.06 -26.87 -32.86
CA ASP A 511 -3.63 -27.65 -33.96
C ASP A 511 -3.18 -27.11 -35.33
N ILE A 512 -3.14 -25.77 -35.50
CA ILE A 512 -2.63 -25.10 -36.72
C ILE A 512 -1.14 -25.38 -36.92
N ALA A 513 -0.33 -25.38 -35.82
CA ALA A 513 1.08 -25.68 -35.91
C ALA A 513 1.32 -27.16 -36.28
N ARG A 514 0.52 -28.09 -35.78
CA ARG A 514 0.62 -29.52 -36.09
C ARG A 514 0.20 -29.84 -37.52
N GLU A 515 -0.94 -29.29 -37.99
CA GLU A 515 -1.40 -29.44 -39.36
C GLU A 515 -0.38 -28.84 -40.37
N GLY A 516 0.29 -27.74 -40.01
CA GLY A 516 1.35 -27.18 -40.80
C GLY A 516 2.57 -28.07 -40.89
N GLN A 517 2.95 -28.74 -39.80
CA GLN A 517 4.08 -29.65 -39.74
C GLN A 517 3.81 -30.93 -40.54
N GLU A 518 2.59 -31.44 -40.49
CA GLU A 518 2.14 -32.57 -41.33
C GLU A 518 2.13 -32.23 -42.83
N ALA A 519 1.93 -30.93 -43.16
CA ALA A 519 2.00 -30.40 -44.54
C ALA A 519 3.41 -29.95 -44.96
N GLY A 520 4.47 -30.22 -44.17
CA GLY A 520 5.86 -29.87 -44.46
C GLY A 520 6.19 -28.37 -44.34
N ARG A 521 5.34 -27.57 -43.64
CA ARG A 521 5.57 -26.14 -43.41
C ARG A 521 6.12 -25.91 -42.00
N SER A 522 6.90 -24.86 -41.85
CA SER A 522 7.34 -24.43 -40.50
C SER A 522 6.14 -23.93 -39.67
N GLY A 523 6.26 -24.01 -38.33
CA GLY A 523 5.20 -23.52 -37.43
C GLY A 523 4.90 -22.03 -37.62
N GLU A 524 5.91 -21.24 -37.97
CA GLU A 524 5.78 -19.81 -38.27
C GLU A 524 5.01 -19.55 -39.58
N GLU A 525 5.33 -20.27 -40.64
CA GLU A 525 4.61 -20.18 -41.92
C GLU A 525 3.14 -20.60 -41.79
N SER A 526 2.86 -21.57 -40.94
CA SER A 526 1.49 -22.03 -40.67
C SER A 526 0.66 -21.00 -39.91
N LEU A 527 1.27 -20.30 -38.98
CA LEU A 527 0.63 -19.20 -38.23
C LEU A 527 0.43 -17.95 -39.09
N ILE A 528 1.34 -17.66 -40.00
CA ILE A 528 1.22 -16.57 -40.98
C ILE A 528 0.10 -16.89 -41.97
N ALA A 529 0.03 -18.10 -42.50
CA ALA A 529 -1.01 -18.56 -43.41
C ALA A 529 -2.40 -18.56 -42.75
N ALA A 530 -2.48 -18.82 -41.43
CA ALA A 530 -3.70 -18.71 -40.64
C ALA A 530 -4.07 -17.27 -40.24
N GLY A 531 -3.28 -16.26 -40.61
CA GLY A 531 -3.52 -14.83 -40.31
C GLY A 531 -3.32 -14.47 -38.85
N LEU A 532 -2.68 -15.30 -38.05
CA LEU A 532 -2.43 -15.10 -36.61
C LEU A 532 -1.14 -14.33 -36.33
N VAL A 533 -0.21 -14.26 -37.31
CA VAL A 533 1.05 -13.51 -37.25
C VAL A 533 1.22 -12.73 -38.55
N ARG A 534 1.61 -11.45 -38.47
CA ARG A 534 1.98 -10.62 -39.63
C ARG A 534 3.50 -10.49 -39.67
N ARG A 535 4.11 -10.63 -40.86
CA ARG A 535 5.53 -10.29 -41.04
C ARG A 535 5.72 -8.79 -40.81
N PRO A 536 6.69 -8.33 -40.04
CA PRO A 536 7.02 -6.92 -39.99
C PRO A 536 7.54 -6.51 -41.37
N HIS A 537 6.94 -5.47 -41.95
CA HIS A 537 7.48 -4.79 -43.13
C HIS A 537 8.74 -4.03 -42.69
N PHE A 538 9.90 -4.62 -42.92
CA PHE A 538 11.13 -3.84 -43.04
C PHE A 538 11.12 -3.20 -44.43
N GLY A 539 10.81 -1.90 -44.47
CA GLY A 539 11.01 -1.10 -45.67
C GLY A 539 12.50 -1.07 -45.96
N ASP A 540 12.83 -1.29 -47.24
CA ASP A 540 14.16 -1.14 -47.79
C ASP A 540 14.73 0.26 -47.44
N ALA A 541 15.64 0.33 -46.50
CA ALA A 541 16.56 1.46 -46.37
C ALA A 541 17.90 0.99 -46.94
N ALA A 542 18.11 1.39 -48.19
CA ALA A 542 19.36 1.25 -48.88
C ALA A 542 20.51 1.87 -48.11
N LEU A 543 21.62 1.14 -48.14
CA LEU A 543 23.01 1.54 -47.97
C LEU A 543 23.26 3.05 -48.22
N CYS A 544 23.72 3.75 -47.18
CA CYS A 544 24.90 4.64 -47.23
C CYS A 544 25.49 4.77 -45.85
#